data_a63bed3378f06cd558be37abfdbfda19
#
_entry.id   a63bed3378f06cd558be37abfdbfda19
#
_cell.length_a   1.000
_cell.length_b   1.000
_cell.length_c   1.000
_cell.angle_alpha   90.00
_cell.angle_beta   90.00
_cell.angle_gamma   90.00
#
_symmetry.space_group_name_H-M   'P 1'
#
loop_
_entity.id
_entity.type
_entity.pdbx_description
1 polymer ?
#
loop_
_entity_poly.entity_id
_entity_poly.type
_entity_poly.pdbx_seq_one_letter_code
_entity_poly.pdbx_strand_id
1 'polypeptide(L)'
;MEYKTIDLCAGIGGIRRGFEMSGKYSNVLSAEIDPSACETYKHLFGEDPQNDLTTEEFKKLVSKTEYDVLLAGFPCQAFSSAGLKLGFRDTTRGTIFFDLADIISRTNPRAVFLENVENLYSHDKGKTLKTIISTLEGELGYRVIGVSLDENGEYEYTRKSFIRNSRNFGVPQNRPRMYIMAFSKKIYGNGVKSLTDMLPERGNQIIFQDLNAVLEPVVDDVYYMSEGYWETLKKHKARQKKNGNGFGYQIVNAVGIQNPCANTIMATGGSGKERNLIYQPKAGVAGKKLKTKQTVLNSEGIRVMTPLEWGRLQGFIGYGFIDQNGVDTFSFPVGTARAQQYKQFGNSVTIPVIKEMAEFMSACFDKMNSVQMGKIVELVKASDSITIRDIIELLNVSKKRAEELLKWLIESKILILKPKTKTKYQLNSKMHP
;
A
#
# COMPACT_ATOMS: atom_id res chain seq x y z
N MET A 1 -5.30 -20.48 2.34
CA MET A 1 -6.08 -19.75 3.38
C MET A 1 -6.35 -18.35 2.86
N GLU A 2 -7.55 -17.86 3.07
CA GLU A 2 -7.92 -16.47 2.78
C GLU A 2 -7.81 -15.63 4.06
N TYR A 3 -7.20 -14.46 3.97
CA TYR A 3 -7.03 -13.52 5.07
C TYR A 3 -8.00 -12.36 4.94
N LYS A 4 -8.64 -11.97 6.02
CA LYS A 4 -9.53 -10.81 6.07
C LYS A 4 -8.74 -9.53 6.31
N THR A 5 -9.05 -8.47 5.57
CA THR A 5 -8.41 -7.17 5.72
C THR A 5 -9.39 -6.09 6.15
N ILE A 6 -8.87 -5.06 6.80
CA ILE A 6 -9.53 -3.76 6.90
C ILE A 6 -8.67 -2.71 6.20
N ASP A 7 -9.30 -1.76 5.47
CA ASP A 7 -8.62 -0.73 4.69
C ASP A 7 -8.92 0.65 5.27
N LEU A 8 -7.95 1.26 5.94
CA LEU A 8 -8.08 2.53 6.66
C LEU A 8 -7.37 3.65 5.90
N CYS A 9 -7.98 4.85 5.85
CA CYS A 9 -7.63 5.91 4.91
C CYS A 9 -7.71 5.39 3.46
N ALA A 10 -8.80 4.72 3.14
CA ALA A 10 -8.95 3.85 1.98
C ALA A 10 -8.85 4.58 0.62
N GLY A 11 -9.12 5.91 0.59
CA GLY A 11 -9.15 6.66 -0.65
C GLY A 11 -10.15 6.05 -1.63
N ILE A 12 -9.68 5.69 -2.81
CA ILE A 12 -10.48 4.96 -3.82
C ILE A 12 -10.15 3.46 -3.86
N GLY A 13 -9.65 2.90 -2.75
CA GLY A 13 -9.45 1.46 -2.57
C GLY A 13 -8.24 0.85 -3.27
N GLY A 14 -7.20 1.64 -3.55
CA GLY A 14 -6.01 1.13 -4.26
C GLY A 14 -5.23 0.08 -3.48
N ILE A 15 -5.11 0.22 -2.14
CA ILE A 15 -4.45 -0.78 -1.29
C ILE A 15 -5.32 -2.04 -1.23
N ARG A 16 -6.59 -1.92 -0.91
CA ARG A 16 -7.55 -3.02 -0.95
C ARG A 16 -7.44 -3.81 -2.25
N ARG A 17 -7.53 -3.11 -3.39
CA ARG A 17 -7.52 -3.78 -4.70
C ARG A 17 -6.24 -4.55 -4.95
N GLY A 18 -5.08 -4.00 -4.63
CA GLY A 18 -3.81 -4.70 -4.77
C GLY A 18 -3.72 -5.97 -3.91
N PHE A 19 -4.25 -5.94 -2.69
CA PHE A 19 -4.33 -7.12 -1.81
C PHE A 19 -5.29 -8.17 -2.37
N GLU A 20 -6.51 -7.78 -2.78
CA GLU A 20 -7.50 -8.71 -3.37
C GLU A 20 -6.99 -9.39 -4.65
N MET A 21 -6.23 -8.66 -5.50
CA MET A 21 -5.63 -9.22 -6.72
C MET A 21 -4.64 -10.37 -6.48
N SER A 22 -4.09 -10.51 -5.28
CA SER A 22 -3.25 -11.67 -4.93
C SER A 22 -4.06 -12.97 -4.76
N GLY A 23 -5.41 -12.88 -4.70
CA GLY A 23 -6.32 -14.02 -4.48
C GLY A 23 -6.24 -14.63 -3.09
N LYS A 24 -5.60 -13.95 -2.12
CA LYS A 24 -5.39 -14.42 -0.75
C LYS A 24 -6.09 -13.56 0.30
N TYR A 25 -6.67 -12.43 -0.10
CA TYR A 25 -7.26 -11.46 0.83
C TYR A 25 -8.65 -11.05 0.38
N SER A 26 -9.54 -10.83 1.37
CA SER A 26 -10.85 -10.20 1.19
C SER A 26 -11.02 -9.08 2.22
N ASN A 27 -11.56 -7.95 1.79
CA ASN A 27 -11.78 -6.82 2.67
C ASN A 27 -13.12 -6.93 3.39
N VAL A 28 -13.16 -6.58 4.69
CA VAL A 28 -14.37 -6.70 5.52
C VAL A 28 -14.83 -5.38 6.13
N LEU A 29 -13.97 -4.35 6.15
CA LEU A 29 -14.31 -3.02 6.67
C LEU A 29 -13.37 -1.98 6.10
N SER A 30 -13.88 -0.78 5.85
CA SER A 30 -13.08 0.35 5.33
C SER A 30 -13.41 1.65 6.05
N ALA A 31 -12.44 2.58 6.05
CA ALA A 31 -12.63 3.94 6.56
C ALA A 31 -12.02 4.98 5.62
N GLU A 32 -12.83 5.93 5.20
CA GLU A 32 -12.46 7.10 4.41
C GLU A 32 -13.39 8.27 4.78
N ILE A 33 -12.85 9.50 4.81
CA ILE A 33 -13.61 10.70 5.20
C ILE A 33 -13.86 11.68 4.03
N ASP A 34 -13.10 11.56 2.92
CA ASP A 34 -13.34 12.42 1.73
C ASP A 34 -14.60 11.94 1.00
N PRO A 35 -15.69 12.74 0.97
CA PRO A 35 -16.94 12.29 0.38
C PRO A 35 -16.82 11.87 -1.08
N SER A 36 -15.98 12.57 -1.87
CA SER A 36 -15.80 12.24 -3.28
C SER A 36 -15.01 10.95 -3.48
N ALA A 37 -14.09 10.64 -2.57
CA ALA A 37 -13.40 9.34 -2.57
C ALA A 37 -14.34 8.21 -2.14
N CYS A 38 -15.20 8.46 -1.12
CA CYS A 38 -16.22 7.50 -0.68
C CYS A 38 -17.20 7.13 -1.81
N GLU A 39 -17.67 8.12 -2.57
CA GLU A 39 -18.54 7.87 -3.74
C GLU A 39 -17.85 6.97 -4.79
N THR A 40 -16.59 7.25 -5.10
CA THR A 40 -15.82 6.43 -6.05
C THR A 40 -15.56 5.04 -5.48
N TYR A 41 -15.19 4.92 -4.21
CA TYR A 41 -15.00 3.64 -3.55
C TYR A 41 -16.27 2.79 -3.57
N LYS A 42 -17.40 3.38 -3.19
CA LYS A 42 -18.71 2.72 -3.23
C LYS A 42 -19.11 2.27 -4.65
N HIS A 43 -18.79 3.09 -5.65
CA HIS A 43 -19.02 2.74 -7.06
C HIS A 43 -18.18 1.52 -7.49
N LEU A 44 -16.92 1.43 -7.05
CA LEU A 44 -15.99 0.38 -7.44
C LEU A 44 -16.21 -0.94 -6.69
N PHE A 45 -16.60 -0.89 -5.41
CA PHE A 45 -16.66 -2.07 -4.54
C PHE A 45 -18.07 -2.40 -4.02
N GLY A 46 -19.06 -1.54 -4.24
CA GLY A 46 -20.43 -1.75 -3.73
C GLY A 46 -20.61 -1.51 -2.22
N GLU A 47 -19.56 -1.08 -1.53
CA GLU A 47 -19.50 -0.89 -0.07
C GLU A 47 -19.28 0.57 0.28
N ASP A 48 -19.90 1.06 1.36
CA ASP A 48 -19.74 2.44 1.82
C ASP A 48 -18.57 2.53 2.82
N PRO A 49 -17.45 3.19 2.48
CA PRO A 49 -16.31 3.33 3.37
C PRO A 49 -16.43 4.54 4.30
N GLN A 50 -17.54 5.28 4.30
CA GLN A 50 -17.67 6.55 5.03
C GLN A 50 -17.64 6.34 6.55
N ASN A 51 -16.43 6.26 7.09
CA ASN A 51 -16.13 6.12 8.51
C ASN A 51 -14.96 7.02 8.89
N ASP A 52 -15.00 7.59 10.10
CA ASP A 52 -13.87 8.33 10.68
C ASP A 52 -13.14 7.43 11.69
N LEU A 53 -11.95 7.01 11.33
CA LEU A 53 -11.12 6.10 12.16
C LEU A 53 -10.66 6.73 13.49
N THR A 54 -10.79 8.05 13.66
CA THR A 54 -10.39 8.75 14.89
C THR A 54 -11.45 8.63 15.98
N THR A 55 -12.69 8.25 15.61
CA THR A 55 -13.82 8.17 16.55
C THR A 55 -13.79 6.89 17.39
N GLU A 56 -14.19 7.01 18.66
CA GLU A 56 -14.34 5.84 19.53
C GLU A 56 -15.43 4.86 19.05
N GLU A 57 -16.43 5.35 18.34
CA GLU A 57 -17.47 4.53 17.73
C GLU A 57 -16.86 3.59 16.69
N PHE A 58 -16.06 4.12 15.76
CA PHE A 58 -15.41 3.31 14.74
C PHE A 58 -14.39 2.34 15.37
N LYS A 59 -13.59 2.78 16.34
CA LYS A 59 -12.63 1.91 17.04
C LYS A 59 -13.32 0.74 17.76
N LYS A 60 -14.52 0.95 18.32
CA LYS A 60 -15.35 -0.12 18.89
C LYS A 60 -15.89 -1.06 17.79
N LEU A 61 -16.29 -0.53 16.64
CA LEU A 61 -16.71 -1.34 15.49
C LEU A 61 -15.58 -2.26 15.03
N VAL A 62 -14.37 -1.70 14.80
CA VAL A 62 -13.18 -2.48 14.42
C VAL A 62 -12.88 -3.56 15.46
N SER A 63 -13.00 -3.26 16.76
CA SER A 63 -12.73 -4.23 17.84
C SER A 63 -13.70 -5.43 17.86
N LYS A 64 -14.86 -5.30 17.21
CA LYS A 64 -15.85 -6.38 17.05
C LYS A 64 -15.75 -7.10 15.70
N THR A 65 -14.99 -6.55 14.78
CA THR A 65 -14.78 -7.10 13.43
C THR A 65 -13.63 -8.11 13.46
N GLU A 66 -13.87 -9.32 12.98
CA GLU A 66 -12.80 -10.31 12.81
C GLU A 66 -12.03 -10.05 11.52
N TYR A 67 -10.74 -9.74 11.64
CA TYR A 67 -9.83 -9.53 10.53
C TYR A 67 -8.40 -9.96 10.89
N ASP A 68 -7.57 -10.16 9.87
CA ASP A 68 -6.19 -10.63 9.99
C ASP A 68 -5.16 -9.54 9.75
N VAL A 69 -5.43 -8.63 8.81
CA VAL A 69 -4.46 -7.61 8.37
C VAL A 69 -5.08 -6.23 8.38
N LEU A 70 -4.39 -5.29 9.01
CA LEU A 70 -4.70 -3.86 8.93
C LEU A 70 -3.90 -3.23 7.79
N LEU A 71 -4.60 -2.61 6.85
CA LEU A 71 -4.05 -1.85 5.73
C LEU A 71 -4.29 -0.36 5.98
N ALA A 72 -3.29 0.51 5.74
CA ALA A 72 -3.50 1.95 5.81
C ALA A 72 -2.52 2.75 4.95
N GLY A 73 -3.07 3.62 4.10
CA GLY A 73 -2.33 4.69 3.39
C GLY A 73 -2.54 6.03 4.11
N PHE A 74 -1.87 6.24 5.25
CA PHE A 74 -2.16 7.38 6.11
C PHE A 74 -1.40 8.66 5.70
N PRO A 75 -1.96 9.88 5.95
CA PRO A 75 -1.29 11.12 5.59
C PRO A 75 -0.04 11.38 6.44
N CYS A 76 1.00 11.96 5.80
CA CYS A 76 2.21 12.39 6.51
C CYS A 76 1.90 13.68 7.28
N GLN A 77 1.71 13.57 8.59
CA GLN A 77 1.51 14.68 9.52
C GLN A 77 2.68 14.77 10.50
N ALA A 78 3.04 16.00 10.88
CA ALA A 78 4.07 16.20 11.89
C ALA A 78 3.59 15.71 13.26
N PHE A 79 4.42 14.95 13.95
CA PHE A 79 4.17 14.59 15.34
C PHE A 79 4.51 15.78 16.25
N SER A 80 3.61 16.14 17.18
CA SER A 80 3.92 17.20 18.15
C SER A 80 5.02 16.72 19.11
N SER A 81 6.00 17.62 19.40
CA SER A 81 7.13 17.31 20.29
C SER A 81 6.69 16.93 21.72
N ALA A 82 5.54 17.40 22.16
CA ALA A 82 4.98 17.07 23.47
C ALA A 82 4.52 15.61 23.59
N GLY A 83 4.03 15.03 22.49
CA GLY A 83 3.53 13.66 22.46
C GLY A 83 4.59 12.56 22.51
N LEU A 84 5.84 12.82 22.16
CA LEU A 84 6.90 11.80 22.03
C LEU A 84 7.35 11.18 23.38
N LYS A 85 6.98 11.75 24.52
CA LYS A 85 7.46 11.31 25.84
C LYS A 85 6.51 10.38 26.61
N LEU A 86 5.24 10.25 26.19
CA LEU A 86 4.19 9.59 26.98
C LEU A 86 3.62 8.28 26.40
N GLY A 87 4.25 7.71 25.36
CA GLY A 87 3.79 6.48 24.67
C GLY A 87 2.56 6.72 23.77
N PHE A 88 2.14 5.74 22.97
CA PHE A 88 1.06 5.90 21.98
C PHE A 88 -0.35 6.12 22.60
N ARG A 89 -0.52 5.86 23.90
CA ARG A 89 -1.80 6.01 24.63
C ARG A 89 -2.13 7.46 25.03
N ASP A 90 -1.27 8.42 24.70
CA ASP A 90 -1.55 9.82 25.01
C ASP A 90 -2.52 10.42 24.00
N THR A 91 -3.75 10.71 24.43
CA THR A 91 -4.85 11.27 23.63
C THR A 91 -4.59 12.68 23.08
N THR A 92 -3.52 13.35 23.50
CA THR A 92 -3.18 14.71 23.02
C THR A 92 -2.40 14.72 21.71
N ARG A 93 -2.11 13.56 21.12
CA ARG A 93 -1.20 13.41 19.97
C ARG A 93 -1.77 13.77 18.61
N GLY A 94 -3.08 13.73 18.41
CA GLY A 94 -3.80 14.30 17.27
C GLY A 94 -3.32 13.93 15.87
N THR A 95 -2.62 12.79 15.69
CA THR A 95 -2.20 12.33 14.37
C THR A 95 -2.78 10.95 14.06
N ILE A 96 -3.18 10.75 12.82
CA ILE A 96 -3.79 9.50 12.31
C ILE A 96 -2.96 8.26 12.67
N PHE A 97 -1.62 8.35 12.69
CA PHE A 97 -0.80 7.20 13.07
C PHE A 97 -1.08 6.69 14.48
N PHE A 98 -1.35 7.56 15.45
CA PHE A 98 -1.64 7.11 16.82
C PHE A 98 -3.04 6.53 16.97
N ASP A 99 -3.99 6.97 16.14
CA ASP A 99 -5.30 6.31 16.04
C ASP A 99 -5.17 4.90 15.46
N LEU A 100 -4.32 4.72 14.43
CA LEU A 100 -3.97 3.40 13.90
C LEU A 100 -3.29 2.54 14.98
N ALA A 101 -2.35 3.08 15.74
CA ALA A 101 -1.65 2.37 16.83
C ALA A 101 -2.63 1.93 17.94
N ASP A 102 -3.61 2.77 18.27
CA ASP A 102 -4.68 2.43 19.22
C ASP A 102 -5.55 1.27 18.70
N ILE A 103 -5.99 1.33 17.44
CA ILE A 103 -6.73 0.23 16.79
C ILE A 103 -5.91 -1.06 16.82
N ILE A 104 -4.63 -1.01 16.43
CA ILE A 104 -3.72 -2.17 16.45
C ILE A 104 -3.59 -2.74 17.87
N SER A 105 -3.45 -1.89 18.88
CA SER A 105 -3.35 -2.30 20.28
C SER A 105 -4.61 -3.05 20.77
N ARG A 106 -5.79 -2.57 20.38
CA ARG A 106 -7.09 -3.15 20.77
C ARG A 106 -7.36 -4.50 20.10
N THR A 107 -6.90 -4.68 18.87
CA THR A 107 -7.28 -5.83 18.03
C THR A 107 -6.15 -6.83 17.80
N ASN A 108 -4.90 -6.39 17.87
CA ASN A 108 -3.69 -7.20 17.62
C ASN A 108 -3.79 -8.05 16.35
N PRO A 109 -3.94 -7.43 15.15
CA PRO A 109 -4.01 -8.17 13.89
C PRO A 109 -2.73 -8.99 13.64
N ARG A 110 -2.81 -10.00 12.76
CA ARG A 110 -1.67 -10.84 12.37
C ARG A 110 -0.55 -10.03 11.74
N ALA A 111 -0.93 -9.07 10.91
CA ALA A 111 0.01 -8.15 10.27
C ALA A 111 -0.59 -6.76 10.09
N VAL A 112 0.32 -5.82 9.90
CA VAL A 112 0.02 -4.40 9.59
C VAL A 112 0.79 -4.03 8.33
N PHE A 113 0.10 -3.37 7.40
CA PHE A 113 0.68 -2.80 6.19
C PHE A 113 0.40 -1.30 6.16
N LEU A 114 1.45 -0.49 6.17
CA LEU A 114 1.34 0.96 6.13
C LEU A 114 2.05 1.51 4.89
N GLU A 115 1.38 2.43 4.20
CA GLU A 115 1.95 3.18 3.07
C GLU A 115 2.05 4.66 3.42
N ASN A 116 3.09 5.31 2.92
CA ASN A 116 3.26 6.75 3.04
C ASN A 116 4.16 7.32 1.94
N VAL A 117 4.26 8.65 1.87
CA VAL A 117 5.19 9.33 0.97
C VAL A 117 6.63 9.06 1.38
N GLU A 118 7.54 9.02 0.39
CA GLU A 118 8.98 8.82 0.59
C GLU A 118 9.59 9.76 1.63
N ASN A 119 9.11 11.01 1.68
CA ASN A 119 9.64 12.04 2.59
C ASN A 119 9.47 11.70 4.08
N LEU A 120 8.59 10.74 4.43
CA LEU A 120 8.44 10.26 5.80
C LEU A 120 9.78 9.71 6.36
N TYR A 121 10.63 9.14 5.50
CA TYR A 121 11.95 8.63 5.90
C TYR A 121 12.83 9.70 6.55
N SER A 122 12.83 10.91 6.00
CA SER A 122 13.66 12.04 6.50
C SER A 122 12.86 13.08 7.29
N HIS A 123 11.54 12.88 7.43
CA HIS A 123 10.66 13.82 8.12
C HIS A 123 11.12 14.05 9.58
N ASP A 124 11.17 15.31 9.99
CA ASP A 124 11.72 15.73 11.29
C ASP A 124 13.07 15.07 11.62
N LYS A 125 14.01 15.12 10.66
CA LYS A 125 15.35 14.51 10.77
C LYS A 125 15.30 13.00 11.13
N GLY A 126 14.29 12.29 10.61
CA GLY A 126 14.09 10.85 10.83
C GLY A 126 13.33 10.49 12.12
N LYS A 127 13.01 11.45 12.98
CA LYS A 127 12.34 11.17 14.26
C LYS A 127 10.95 10.56 14.07
N THR A 128 10.22 11.02 13.06
CA THR A 128 8.87 10.50 12.76
C THR A 128 8.90 9.01 12.46
N LEU A 129 9.80 8.56 11.61
CA LEU A 129 9.94 7.13 11.30
C LEU A 129 10.45 6.34 12.51
N LYS A 130 11.41 6.87 13.26
CA LYS A 130 11.89 6.23 14.50
C LYS A 130 10.75 6.02 15.49
N THR A 131 9.84 6.98 15.63
CA THR A 131 8.64 6.86 16.49
C THR A 131 7.70 5.76 15.98
N ILE A 132 7.41 5.70 14.67
CA ILE A 132 6.56 4.65 14.09
C ILE A 132 7.15 3.27 14.37
N ILE A 133 8.45 3.10 14.13
CA ILE A 133 9.13 1.82 14.35
C ILE A 133 9.14 1.44 15.83
N SER A 134 9.50 2.37 16.74
CA SER A 134 9.52 2.09 18.18
C SER A 134 8.13 1.75 18.73
N THR A 135 7.08 2.39 18.20
CA THR A 135 5.70 2.04 18.56
C THR A 135 5.34 0.63 18.08
N LEU A 136 5.62 0.28 16.81
CA LEU A 136 5.30 -1.05 16.28
C LEU A 136 6.14 -2.16 16.93
N GLU A 137 7.47 -2.01 17.00
CA GLU A 137 8.37 -3.04 17.51
C GLU A 137 8.36 -3.14 19.04
N GLY A 138 8.42 -2.00 19.72
CA GLY A 138 8.59 -1.91 21.16
C GLY A 138 7.28 -1.95 21.94
N GLU A 139 6.31 -1.06 21.59
CA GLU A 139 5.08 -0.91 22.37
C GLU A 139 4.00 -1.92 21.97
N LEU A 140 3.83 -2.17 20.65
CA LEU A 140 2.78 -3.04 20.11
C LEU A 140 3.23 -4.50 19.93
N GLY A 141 4.55 -4.75 19.98
CA GLY A 141 5.09 -6.11 19.91
C GLY A 141 5.04 -6.73 18.51
N TYR A 142 5.28 -5.96 17.48
CA TYR A 142 5.41 -6.44 16.09
C TYR A 142 6.86 -6.59 15.69
N ARG A 143 7.12 -7.40 14.68
CA ARG A 143 8.37 -7.46 13.93
C ARG A 143 8.20 -6.71 12.62
N VAL A 144 8.92 -5.62 12.45
CA VAL A 144 8.91 -4.81 11.22
C VAL A 144 9.96 -5.35 10.25
N ILE A 145 9.57 -5.64 9.01
CA ILE A 145 10.49 -6.09 7.96
C ILE A 145 11.49 -4.95 7.65
N GLY A 146 12.77 -5.30 7.59
CA GLY A 146 13.85 -4.35 7.29
C GLY A 146 14.37 -3.57 8.49
N VAL A 147 13.96 -3.95 9.72
CA VAL A 147 14.47 -3.38 10.97
C VAL A 147 15.27 -4.44 11.72
N SER A 148 16.44 -4.08 12.20
CA SER A 148 17.27 -4.87 13.13
C SER A 148 17.55 -4.07 14.39
N LEU A 149 18.20 -4.70 15.37
CA LEU A 149 18.76 -4.01 16.51
C LEU A 149 20.28 -4.00 16.36
N ASP A 150 20.92 -2.89 16.66
CA ASP A 150 22.36 -2.77 16.74
C ASP A 150 22.89 -3.36 18.07
N GLU A 151 24.20 -3.28 18.29
CA GLU A 151 24.89 -3.76 19.50
C GLU A 151 24.41 -3.05 20.79
N ASN A 152 23.85 -1.84 20.68
CA ASN A 152 23.31 -1.05 21.78
C ASN A 152 21.81 -1.27 22.00
N GLY A 153 21.17 -2.11 21.17
CA GLY A 153 19.71 -2.34 21.20
C GLY A 153 18.90 -1.24 20.54
N GLU A 154 19.52 -0.35 19.76
CA GLU A 154 18.83 0.68 18.99
C GLU A 154 18.35 0.11 17.64
N TYR A 155 17.23 0.65 17.12
CA TYR A 155 16.69 0.22 15.84
C TYR A 155 17.56 0.68 14.68
N GLU A 156 18.04 -0.27 13.89
CA GLU A 156 18.81 -0.05 12.68
C GLU A 156 17.98 -0.38 11.44
N TYR A 157 18.01 0.52 10.45
CA TYR A 157 17.34 0.36 9.16
C TYR A 157 17.92 1.33 8.12
N THR A 158 17.72 1.02 6.87
CA THR A 158 18.18 1.85 5.76
C THR A 158 16.99 2.34 4.92
N ARG A 159 17.23 3.31 4.03
CA ARG A 159 16.24 3.74 3.05
C ARG A 159 15.71 2.57 2.20
N LYS A 160 16.60 1.61 1.85
CA LYS A 160 16.24 0.41 1.08
C LYS A 160 15.32 -0.54 1.83
N SER A 161 15.29 -0.49 3.16
CA SER A 161 14.36 -1.30 3.95
C SER A 161 12.91 -1.01 3.58
N PHE A 162 12.56 0.25 3.26
CA PHE A 162 11.17 0.69 3.16
C PHE A 162 10.78 1.31 1.81
N ILE A 163 11.72 1.95 1.08
CA ILE A 163 11.35 2.73 -0.11
C ILE A 163 11.32 1.85 -1.35
N ARG A 164 10.19 1.90 -2.07
CA ARG A 164 10.00 1.26 -3.37
C ARG A 164 9.53 2.27 -4.39
N ASN A 165 9.95 2.09 -5.64
CA ASN A 165 9.60 2.98 -6.72
C ASN A 165 8.72 2.24 -7.74
N SER A 166 7.56 2.80 -8.08
CA SER A 166 6.57 2.21 -8.98
C SER A 166 7.15 1.77 -10.32
N ARG A 167 8.16 2.48 -10.84
CA ARG A 167 8.87 2.13 -12.08
C ARG A 167 9.48 0.73 -12.09
N ASN A 168 9.77 0.18 -10.93
CA ASN A 168 10.33 -1.16 -10.79
C ASN A 168 9.24 -2.25 -10.72
N PHE A 169 7.97 -1.85 -10.75
CA PHE A 169 6.82 -2.73 -10.60
C PHE A 169 5.88 -2.68 -11.80
N GLY A 170 6.46 -2.48 -12.99
CA GLY A 170 5.76 -2.66 -14.25
C GLY A 170 4.99 -1.45 -14.79
N VAL A 171 5.08 -0.27 -14.15
CA VAL A 171 4.48 0.97 -14.66
C VAL A 171 5.51 2.06 -14.87
N PRO A 172 5.44 2.86 -15.94
CA PRO A 172 6.44 3.88 -16.27
C PRO A 172 6.22 5.17 -15.48
N GLN A 173 6.25 5.06 -14.13
CA GLN A 173 6.12 6.19 -13.23
C GLN A 173 7.23 6.19 -12.17
N ASN A 174 8.00 7.28 -12.09
CA ASN A 174 8.97 7.50 -11.03
C ASN A 174 8.22 8.01 -9.77
N ARG A 175 7.69 7.06 -8.98
CA ARG A 175 6.92 7.34 -7.77
C ARG A 175 7.47 6.52 -6.59
N PRO A 176 8.48 7.06 -5.89
CA PRO A 176 8.96 6.43 -4.67
C PRO A 176 7.95 6.59 -3.54
N ARG A 177 7.70 5.50 -2.80
CA ARG A 177 6.83 5.43 -1.63
C ARG A 177 7.44 4.58 -0.55
N MET A 178 7.09 4.91 0.69
CA MET A 178 7.45 4.12 1.86
C MET A 178 6.41 3.04 2.12
N TYR A 179 6.87 1.83 2.37
CA TYR A 179 6.04 0.69 2.77
C TYR A 179 6.60 0.09 4.05
N ILE A 180 5.76 -0.04 5.06
CA ILE A 180 6.08 -0.66 6.34
C ILE A 180 5.20 -1.89 6.49
N MET A 181 5.83 -3.05 6.67
CA MET A 181 5.14 -4.32 6.87
C MET A 181 5.59 -4.91 8.21
N ALA A 182 4.63 -5.22 9.07
CA ALA A 182 4.92 -5.70 10.41
C ALA A 182 4.05 -6.92 10.78
N PHE A 183 4.61 -7.88 11.51
CA PHE A 183 3.97 -9.13 11.91
C PHE A 183 3.93 -9.27 13.44
N SER A 184 2.81 -9.71 13.99
CA SER A 184 2.58 -9.83 15.43
C SER A 184 3.48 -10.89 16.06
N LYS A 185 4.38 -10.47 16.96
CA LYS A 185 5.17 -11.38 17.81
C LYS A 185 4.28 -12.18 18.76
N LYS A 186 3.15 -11.61 19.19
CA LYS A 186 2.19 -12.26 20.08
C LYS A 186 1.48 -13.45 19.40
N ILE A 187 1.25 -13.37 18.08
CA ILE A 187 0.59 -14.46 17.32
C ILE A 187 1.61 -15.48 16.84
N TYR A 188 2.75 -15.03 16.31
CA TYR A 188 3.71 -15.90 15.67
C TYR A 188 4.90 -16.30 16.56
N GLY A 189 5.06 -15.68 17.75
CA GLY A 189 6.15 -15.97 18.67
C GLY A 189 7.51 -15.92 17.98
N ASN A 190 8.33 -16.93 18.20
CA ASN A 190 9.64 -17.07 17.54
C ASN A 190 9.57 -17.29 16.03
N GLY A 191 8.38 -17.57 15.46
CA GLY A 191 8.20 -17.72 14.02
C GLY A 191 8.57 -16.47 13.22
N VAL A 192 8.42 -15.27 13.80
CA VAL A 192 8.83 -14.02 13.15
C VAL A 192 10.34 -13.94 12.85
N LYS A 193 11.18 -14.72 13.55
CA LYS A 193 12.62 -14.79 13.30
C LYS A 193 12.97 -15.47 11.96
N SER A 194 12.02 -16.19 11.36
CA SER A 194 12.22 -16.83 10.06
C SER A 194 12.03 -15.89 8.89
N LEU A 195 11.52 -14.68 9.12
CA LEU A 195 11.23 -13.74 8.06
C LEU A 195 12.51 -13.15 7.45
N THR A 196 12.43 -12.79 6.18
CA THR A 196 13.47 -12.00 5.51
C THR A 196 13.47 -10.55 6.01
N ASP A 197 14.59 -9.87 5.87
CA ASP A 197 14.72 -8.47 6.25
C ASP A 197 14.51 -7.49 5.09
N MET A 198 14.04 -7.96 3.94
CA MET A 198 13.86 -7.14 2.74
C MET A 198 12.48 -7.31 2.13
N LEU A 199 11.81 -6.19 1.87
CA LEU A 199 10.62 -6.14 1.01
C LEU A 199 11.00 -6.40 -0.46
N PRO A 200 10.07 -6.81 -1.34
CA PRO A 200 10.31 -6.94 -2.78
C PRO A 200 10.87 -5.65 -3.39
N GLU A 201 11.92 -5.75 -4.21
CA GLU A 201 12.55 -4.58 -4.85
C GLU A 201 11.97 -4.28 -6.25
N ARG A 202 11.34 -5.28 -6.86
CA ARG A 202 10.72 -5.22 -8.19
C ARG A 202 9.53 -6.14 -8.30
N GLY A 203 8.65 -5.84 -9.23
CA GLY A 203 7.56 -6.73 -9.62
C GLY A 203 8.01 -7.76 -10.67
N ASN A 204 7.16 -8.76 -10.85
CA ASN A 204 7.41 -9.87 -11.77
C ASN A 204 6.81 -9.63 -13.17
N GLN A 205 6.03 -8.56 -13.35
CA GLN A 205 5.29 -8.29 -14.58
C GLN A 205 5.55 -6.86 -15.09
N ILE A 206 5.74 -6.70 -16.39
CA ILE A 206 5.68 -5.40 -17.09
C ILE A 206 4.24 -5.19 -17.54
N ILE A 207 3.59 -4.13 -17.04
CA ILE A 207 2.20 -3.81 -17.36
C ILE A 207 2.16 -2.85 -18.55
N PHE A 208 2.96 -1.79 -18.48
CA PHE A 208 3.18 -0.86 -19.59
C PHE A 208 4.69 -0.74 -19.84
N GLN A 209 5.11 -0.97 -21.06
CA GLN A 209 6.54 -0.98 -21.44
C GLN A 209 7.23 0.34 -21.14
N ASP A 210 6.59 1.44 -21.53
CA ASP A 210 7.02 2.81 -21.27
C ASP A 210 5.82 3.76 -21.23
N LEU A 211 6.08 5.06 -21.09
CA LEU A 211 5.02 6.07 -21.01
C LEU A 211 4.17 6.13 -22.29
N ASN A 212 4.72 5.83 -23.47
CA ASN A 212 3.93 5.88 -24.70
C ASN A 212 2.81 4.82 -24.72
N ALA A 213 3.04 3.68 -24.08
CA ALA A 213 2.01 2.64 -23.90
C ALA A 213 0.87 3.06 -22.95
N VAL A 214 1.12 4.08 -22.12
CA VAL A 214 0.10 4.65 -21.20
C VAL A 214 -0.76 5.69 -21.89
N LEU A 215 -0.21 6.41 -22.88
CA LEU A 215 -0.88 7.56 -23.52
C LEU A 215 -2.09 7.13 -24.35
N GLU A 216 -3.12 7.97 -24.32
CA GLU A 216 -4.27 7.84 -25.22
C GLU A 216 -3.88 8.28 -26.64
N PRO A 217 -4.21 7.50 -27.67
CA PRO A 217 -3.84 7.83 -29.05
C PRO A 217 -4.55 9.10 -29.55
N VAL A 218 -5.74 9.37 -29.04
CA VAL A 218 -6.52 10.57 -29.35
C VAL A 218 -7.08 11.14 -28.04
N VAL A 219 -6.86 12.42 -27.81
CA VAL A 219 -7.38 13.14 -26.65
C VAL A 219 -8.22 14.35 -27.07
N ASP A 220 -9.12 14.79 -26.17
CA ASP A 220 -9.88 16.02 -26.35
C ASP A 220 -8.94 17.23 -26.38
N ASP A 221 -9.28 18.21 -27.23
CA ASP A 221 -8.50 19.44 -27.41
C ASP A 221 -8.34 20.25 -26.11
N VAL A 222 -9.23 20.07 -25.15
CA VAL A 222 -9.18 20.72 -23.83
C VAL A 222 -7.90 20.41 -23.04
N TYR A 223 -7.26 19.28 -23.31
CA TYR A 223 -6.00 18.88 -22.65
C TYR A 223 -4.79 19.63 -23.21
N TYR A 224 -4.87 20.18 -24.42
CA TYR A 224 -3.79 20.98 -24.97
C TYR A 224 -3.69 22.33 -24.26
N MET A 225 -2.45 22.75 -24.02
CA MET A 225 -2.19 24.02 -23.34
C MET A 225 -2.51 25.19 -24.25
N SER A 226 -2.99 26.30 -23.67
CA SER A 226 -3.09 27.54 -24.43
C SER A 226 -1.71 28.14 -24.66
N GLU A 227 -1.51 28.82 -25.78
CA GLU A 227 -0.23 29.44 -26.17
C GLU A 227 0.28 30.39 -25.08
N GLY A 228 -0.57 31.27 -24.56
CA GLY A 228 -0.16 32.23 -23.54
C GLY A 228 0.29 31.56 -22.23
N TYR A 229 -0.36 30.44 -21.83
CA TYR A 229 0.07 29.69 -20.65
C TYR A 229 1.38 28.92 -20.93
N TRP A 230 1.52 28.35 -22.12
CA TRP A 230 2.73 27.67 -22.54
C TRP A 230 3.94 28.61 -22.56
N GLU A 231 3.81 29.82 -23.15
CA GLU A 231 4.83 30.85 -23.10
C GLU A 231 5.19 31.28 -21.68
N THR A 232 4.21 31.38 -20.79
CA THR A 232 4.43 31.69 -19.38
C THR A 232 5.29 30.62 -18.71
N LEU A 233 5.04 29.35 -18.97
CA LEU A 233 5.85 28.25 -18.43
C LEU A 233 7.27 28.28 -18.98
N LYS A 234 7.47 28.56 -20.26
CA LYS A 234 8.80 28.69 -20.87
C LYS A 234 9.59 29.81 -20.19
N LYS A 235 9.00 31.01 -20.04
CA LYS A 235 9.60 32.15 -19.35
C LYS A 235 9.92 31.82 -17.88
N HIS A 236 9.00 31.15 -17.18
CA HIS A 236 9.23 30.72 -15.79
C HIS A 236 10.43 29.77 -15.69
N LYS A 237 10.49 28.75 -16.54
CA LYS A 237 11.62 27.78 -16.56
C LYS A 237 12.96 28.46 -16.83
N ALA A 238 12.99 29.39 -17.79
CA ALA A 238 14.20 30.18 -18.13
C ALA A 238 14.66 31.01 -16.92
N ARG A 239 13.73 31.70 -16.24
CA ARG A 239 14.01 32.47 -15.01
C ARG A 239 14.55 31.59 -13.88
N GLN A 240 13.93 30.42 -13.62
CA GLN A 240 14.38 29.50 -12.58
C GLN A 240 15.78 28.96 -12.88
N LYS A 241 16.06 28.61 -14.13
CA LYS A 241 17.41 28.20 -14.57
C LYS A 241 18.46 29.30 -14.34
N LYS A 242 18.12 30.55 -14.62
CA LYS A 242 19.00 31.71 -14.35
C LYS A 242 19.31 31.87 -12.86
N ASN A 243 18.35 31.54 -12.01
CA ASN A 243 18.49 31.62 -10.55
C ASN A 243 19.14 30.37 -9.92
N GLY A 244 19.66 29.43 -10.72
CA GLY A 244 20.25 28.18 -10.23
C GLY A 244 19.24 27.14 -9.74
N ASN A 245 17.93 27.36 -9.93
CA ASN A 245 16.88 26.47 -9.49
C ASN A 245 16.47 25.52 -10.63
N GLY A 246 16.33 24.22 -10.31
CA GLY A 246 15.86 23.20 -11.27
C GLY A 246 14.34 23.15 -11.46
N PHE A 247 13.59 24.13 -10.97
CA PHE A 247 12.12 24.14 -11.06
C PHE A 247 11.62 24.57 -12.43
N GLY A 248 10.57 23.87 -12.90
CA GLY A 248 9.91 24.21 -14.15
C GLY A 248 9.09 23.05 -14.70
N TYR A 249 8.50 23.25 -15.87
CA TYR A 249 7.80 22.18 -16.58
C TYR A 249 8.79 21.12 -17.11
N GLN A 250 8.26 19.90 -17.31
CA GLN A 250 8.99 18.83 -17.97
C GLN A 250 8.09 18.14 -19.00
N ILE A 251 8.59 18.02 -20.24
CA ILE A 251 7.97 17.18 -21.26
C ILE A 251 8.61 15.80 -21.12
N VAL A 252 7.82 14.84 -20.60
CA VAL A 252 8.35 13.54 -20.17
C VAL A 252 8.56 12.55 -21.31
N ASN A 253 7.97 12.82 -22.48
CA ASN A 253 8.16 12.06 -23.71
C ASN A 253 8.72 12.94 -24.84
N ALA A 254 9.58 13.92 -24.54
CA ALA A 254 10.19 14.76 -25.55
C ALA A 254 10.93 13.91 -26.62
N VAL A 255 11.00 14.45 -27.85
CA VAL A 255 11.68 13.78 -28.95
C VAL A 255 13.11 13.39 -28.55
N GLY A 256 13.49 12.15 -28.82
CA GLY A 256 14.79 11.59 -28.44
C GLY A 256 14.88 10.92 -27.07
N ILE A 257 13.87 11.02 -26.23
CA ILE A 257 13.84 10.27 -24.95
C ILE A 257 13.51 8.79 -25.25
N GLN A 258 14.44 7.90 -24.92
CA GLN A 258 14.21 6.46 -24.96
C GLN A 258 13.56 5.99 -23.66
N ASN A 259 12.56 5.09 -23.76
CA ASN A 259 11.80 4.55 -22.61
C ASN A 259 11.28 5.66 -21.67
N PRO A 260 10.45 6.58 -22.17
CA PRO A 260 9.96 7.70 -21.39
C PRO A 260 9.19 7.24 -20.16
N CYS A 261 9.36 7.98 -19.06
CA CYS A 261 8.78 7.67 -17.77
C CYS A 261 8.21 8.94 -17.13
N ALA A 262 7.01 8.85 -16.59
CA ALA A 262 6.37 9.94 -15.88
C ALA A 262 7.05 10.20 -14.52
N ASN A 263 7.02 11.45 -14.07
CA ASN A 263 7.29 11.78 -12.68
C ASN A 263 6.08 11.42 -11.81
N THR A 264 6.27 11.44 -10.48
CA THR A 264 5.18 11.26 -9.52
C THR A 264 3.99 12.17 -9.85
N ILE A 265 2.82 11.57 -10.06
CA ILE A 265 1.56 12.30 -10.14
C ILE A 265 1.13 12.73 -8.72
N MET A 266 0.58 13.94 -8.59
CA MET A 266 0.33 14.59 -7.30
C MET A 266 -1.14 14.90 -7.08
N ALA A 267 -1.59 14.81 -5.83
CA ALA A 267 -2.96 15.09 -5.39
C ALA A 267 -3.46 16.53 -5.64
N THR A 268 -2.57 17.44 -5.93
CA THR A 268 -2.88 18.87 -6.09
C THR A 268 -3.76 19.21 -7.30
N GLY A 269 -4.27 18.20 -8.00
CA GLY A 269 -5.36 18.28 -9.01
C GLY A 269 -5.23 19.34 -10.13
N GLY A 270 -4.36 20.31 -9.96
CA GLY A 270 -4.15 21.46 -10.84
C GLY A 270 -2.69 21.87 -10.96
N SER A 271 -2.03 22.17 -9.87
CA SER A 271 -0.59 22.46 -9.82
C SER A 271 0.22 21.18 -9.80
N GLY A 272 1.22 21.07 -10.65
CA GLY A 272 2.10 19.88 -10.74
C GLY A 272 1.89 19.02 -11.98
N LYS A 273 0.81 19.25 -12.75
CA LYS A 273 0.63 18.62 -14.08
C LYS A 273 1.75 19.01 -15.03
N GLU A 274 2.29 20.19 -14.89
CA GLU A 274 3.39 20.73 -15.69
C GLU A 274 4.69 19.92 -15.57
N ARG A 275 4.82 19.06 -14.55
CA ARG A 275 5.94 18.13 -14.42
C ARG A 275 5.81 16.89 -15.31
N ASN A 276 4.62 16.69 -15.90
CA ASN A 276 4.29 15.55 -16.75
C ASN A 276 3.59 16.01 -18.02
N LEU A 277 4.17 17.01 -18.73
CA LEU A 277 3.67 17.44 -20.02
C LEU A 277 4.00 16.41 -21.10
N ILE A 278 3.09 16.26 -22.05
CA ILE A 278 3.18 15.33 -23.16
C ILE A 278 3.34 16.12 -24.46
N TYR A 279 4.31 15.71 -25.26
CA TYR A 279 4.42 16.10 -26.65
C TYR A 279 3.58 15.14 -27.49
N GLN A 280 2.50 15.64 -28.07
CA GLN A 280 1.58 14.88 -28.93
C GLN A 280 0.90 15.83 -29.91
N PRO A 281 1.59 16.21 -31.01
CA PRO A 281 1.01 17.06 -32.05
C PRO A 281 -0.23 16.38 -32.66
N LYS A 282 -1.29 17.17 -32.85
CA LYS A 282 -2.55 16.74 -33.45
C LYS A 282 -3.00 17.75 -34.50
N ALA A 283 -3.35 17.27 -35.69
CA ALA A 283 -3.85 18.12 -36.76
C ALA A 283 -5.11 18.89 -36.33
N GLY A 284 -5.21 20.15 -36.73
CA GLY A 284 -6.35 21.03 -36.44
C GLY A 284 -6.44 21.56 -35.00
N VAL A 285 -5.43 21.31 -34.16
CA VAL A 285 -5.39 21.81 -32.77
C VAL A 285 -4.65 23.14 -32.66
N ALA A 286 -3.51 23.27 -33.34
CA ALA A 286 -2.72 24.50 -33.33
C ALA A 286 -3.53 25.74 -33.74
N GLY A 287 -3.50 26.78 -32.91
CA GLY A 287 -4.22 28.04 -33.17
C GLY A 287 -5.74 27.97 -32.92
N LYS A 288 -6.29 26.83 -32.58
CA LYS A 288 -7.72 26.67 -32.26
C LYS A 288 -8.09 27.44 -30.99
N LYS A 289 -9.20 28.20 -31.03
CA LYS A 289 -9.75 28.91 -29.86
C LYS A 289 -10.78 28.07 -29.15
N LEU A 290 -10.57 27.83 -27.86
CA LEU A 290 -11.57 27.21 -26.97
C LEU A 290 -12.17 28.24 -26.02
N LYS A 291 -13.46 28.12 -25.73
CA LYS A 291 -14.17 29.02 -24.76
C LYS A 291 -13.56 29.00 -23.38
N THR A 292 -12.97 27.85 -22.98
CA THR A 292 -12.35 27.61 -21.66
C THR A 292 -10.91 28.08 -21.56
N LYS A 293 -10.30 28.62 -22.64
CA LYS A 293 -8.90 29.06 -22.69
C LYS A 293 -8.79 30.55 -23.03
N GLN A 294 -7.90 31.26 -22.35
CA GLN A 294 -7.70 32.70 -22.59
C GLN A 294 -7.10 33.00 -23.96
N THR A 295 -6.14 32.19 -24.40
CA THR A 295 -5.50 32.30 -25.72
C THR A 295 -5.77 31.04 -26.55
N VAL A 296 -5.42 31.06 -27.83
CA VAL A 296 -5.50 29.90 -28.71
C VAL A 296 -4.63 28.75 -28.20
N LEU A 297 -4.85 27.54 -28.67
CA LEU A 297 -4.05 26.37 -28.33
C LEU A 297 -2.65 26.47 -28.96
N ASN A 298 -1.64 25.96 -28.23
CA ASN A 298 -0.24 26.05 -28.65
C ASN A 298 0.02 25.29 -29.95
N SER A 299 1.00 25.79 -30.70
CA SER A 299 1.40 25.23 -31.97
C SER A 299 2.40 24.06 -31.86
N GLU A 300 3.00 23.86 -30.66
CA GLU A 300 4.01 22.84 -30.42
C GLU A 300 3.40 21.47 -30.06
N GLY A 301 2.08 21.35 -29.92
CA GLY A 301 1.40 20.10 -29.58
C GLY A 301 1.63 19.64 -28.14
N ILE A 302 1.85 20.59 -27.23
CA ILE A 302 2.07 20.30 -25.81
C ILE A 302 0.74 20.24 -25.06
N ARG A 303 0.55 19.15 -24.31
CA ARG A 303 -0.65 18.90 -23.51
C ARG A 303 -0.35 18.40 -22.09
N VAL A 304 -1.33 18.45 -21.21
CA VAL A 304 -1.33 17.75 -19.96
C VAL A 304 -1.80 16.29 -20.17
N MET A 305 -1.43 15.39 -19.28
CA MET A 305 -1.97 14.04 -19.27
C MET A 305 -3.46 14.06 -18.88
N THR A 306 -4.22 13.08 -19.38
CA THR A 306 -5.63 12.89 -19.01
C THR A 306 -5.76 12.16 -17.67
N PRO A 307 -6.94 12.19 -17.01
CA PRO A 307 -7.17 11.35 -15.83
C PRO A 307 -7.03 9.85 -16.13
N LEU A 308 -7.42 9.38 -17.31
CA LEU A 308 -7.29 7.97 -17.70
C LEU A 308 -5.82 7.55 -17.79
N GLU A 309 -4.95 8.41 -18.33
CA GLU A 309 -3.51 8.18 -18.35
C GLU A 309 -2.92 8.13 -16.93
N TRP A 310 -3.43 8.94 -16.00
CA TRP A 310 -3.06 8.86 -14.59
C TRP A 310 -3.53 7.55 -13.94
N GLY A 311 -4.75 7.11 -14.29
CA GLY A 311 -5.29 5.82 -13.86
C GLY A 311 -4.42 4.65 -14.30
N ARG A 312 -3.93 4.68 -15.55
CA ARG A 312 -2.98 3.68 -16.08
C ARG A 312 -1.64 3.71 -15.33
N LEU A 313 -1.08 4.88 -15.04
CA LEU A 313 0.15 5.03 -14.27
C LEU A 313 0.02 4.48 -12.84
N GLN A 314 -1.17 4.49 -12.24
CA GLN A 314 -1.45 3.89 -10.94
C GLN A 314 -1.92 2.43 -11.03
N GLY A 315 -2.14 1.92 -12.25
CA GLY A 315 -2.62 0.57 -12.44
C GLY A 315 -4.09 0.35 -12.09
N PHE A 316 -4.90 1.41 -11.97
CA PHE A 316 -6.36 1.28 -11.86
C PHE A 316 -6.96 0.89 -13.21
N ILE A 317 -6.49 1.50 -14.27
CA ILE A 317 -6.93 1.28 -15.65
C ILE A 317 -5.90 0.42 -16.38
N GLY A 318 -6.39 -0.57 -17.11
CA GLY A 318 -5.54 -1.52 -17.85
C GLY A 318 -4.87 -2.58 -17.00
N TYR A 319 -5.18 -2.68 -15.68
CA TYR A 319 -4.61 -3.70 -14.80
C TYR A 319 -5.52 -4.08 -13.61
N GLY A 320 -5.80 -3.15 -12.70
CA GLY A 320 -6.39 -3.46 -11.40
C GLY A 320 -7.87 -3.88 -11.48
N PHE A 321 -8.60 -3.41 -12.45
CA PHE A 321 -10.04 -3.63 -12.59
C PHE A 321 -10.38 -4.33 -13.91
N ILE A 322 -9.57 -5.31 -14.30
CA ILE A 322 -9.88 -6.18 -15.42
C ILE A 322 -10.78 -7.33 -14.93
N ASP A 323 -11.92 -7.52 -15.58
CA ASP A 323 -12.84 -8.62 -15.28
C ASP A 323 -12.36 -9.97 -15.87
N GLN A 324 -13.10 -11.04 -15.62
CA GLN A 324 -12.80 -12.38 -16.12
C GLN A 324 -12.83 -12.51 -17.66
N ASN A 325 -13.43 -11.53 -18.35
CA ASN A 325 -13.50 -11.46 -19.81
C ASN A 325 -12.38 -10.58 -20.41
N GLY A 326 -11.48 -10.04 -19.57
CA GLY A 326 -10.41 -9.15 -19.98
C GLY A 326 -10.85 -7.70 -20.23
N VAL A 327 -12.06 -7.32 -19.77
CA VAL A 327 -12.62 -5.98 -19.94
C VAL A 327 -12.23 -5.11 -18.74
N ASP A 328 -11.77 -3.89 -19.01
CA ASP A 328 -11.51 -2.90 -17.95
C ASP A 328 -12.84 -2.34 -17.44
N THR A 329 -13.10 -2.55 -16.17
CA THR A 329 -14.35 -2.15 -15.49
C THR A 329 -14.19 -0.89 -14.63
N PHE A 330 -12.99 -0.31 -14.59
CA PHE A 330 -12.78 0.92 -13.84
C PHE A 330 -13.58 2.08 -14.44
N SER A 331 -14.37 2.75 -13.61
CA SER A 331 -14.98 4.03 -13.97
C SER A 331 -15.19 4.90 -12.73
N PHE A 332 -15.24 6.21 -12.93
CA PHE A 332 -15.70 7.12 -11.89
C PHE A 332 -17.23 7.21 -11.89
N PRO A 333 -17.85 7.52 -10.76
CA PRO A 333 -19.28 7.89 -10.72
C PRO A 333 -19.60 8.98 -11.75
N VAL A 334 -20.79 8.90 -12.35
CA VAL A 334 -21.24 9.89 -13.33
C VAL A 334 -21.24 11.30 -12.68
N GLY A 335 -20.65 12.27 -13.36
CA GLY A 335 -20.55 13.64 -12.86
C GLY A 335 -19.32 13.94 -12.01
N THR A 336 -18.45 12.96 -11.72
CA THR A 336 -17.19 13.22 -11.00
C THR A 336 -16.34 14.25 -11.74
N ALA A 337 -16.14 15.40 -11.13
CA ALA A 337 -15.38 16.50 -11.72
C ALA A 337 -13.93 16.07 -12.03
N ARG A 338 -13.40 16.49 -13.17
CA ARG A 338 -12.05 16.17 -13.64
C ARG A 338 -10.96 16.47 -12.59
N ALA A 339 -11.12 17.56 -11.84
CA ALA A 339 -10.19 17.91 -10.76
C ALA A 339 -10.19 16.85 -9.65
N GLN A 340 -11.35 16.27 -9.32
CA GLN A 340 -11.47 15.19 -8.35
C GLN A 340 -10.86 13.91 -8.87
N GLN A 341 -11.05 13.57 -10.15
CA GLN A 341 -10.40 12.40 -10.77
C GLN A 341 -8.87 12.46 -10.63
N TYR A 342 -8.26 13.60 -10.94
CA TYR A 342 -6.83 13.81 -10.74
C TYR A 342 -6.42 13.73 -9.26
N LYS A 343 -7.19 14.38 -8.35
CA LYS A 343 -6.93 14.35 -6.91
C LYS A 343 -6.94 12.93 -6.37
N GLN A 344 -7.93 12.13 -6.75
CA GLN A 344 -8.09 10.75 -6.30
C GLN A 344 -6.95 9.85 -6.78
N PHE A 345 -6.57 9.90 -8.07
CA PHE A 345 -5.41 9.16 -8.55
C PHE A 345 -4.10 9.65 -7.93
N GLY A 346 -3.94 10.95 -7.74
CA GLY A 346 -2.75 11.52 -7.12
C GLY A 346 -2.55 11.10 -5.66
N ASN A 347 -3.64 11.00 -4.89
CA ASN A 347 -3.65 10.51 -3.51
C ASN A 347 -3.49 8.99 -3.43
N SER A 348 -3.85 8.27 -4.47
CA SER A 348 -3.86 6.81 -4.45
C SER A 348 -2.45 6.21 -4.57
N VAL A 349 -2.39 4.90 -4.44
CA VAL A 349 -1.19 4.08 -4.56
C VAL A 349 -1.07 3.46 -5.95
N THR A 350 0.09 2.91 -6.26
CA THR A 350 0.30 2.11 -7.48
C THR A 350 -0.06 0.65 -7.21
N ILE A 351 -1.20 0.20 -7.73
CA ILE A 351 -1.75 -1.15 -7.49
C ILE A 351 -0.74 -2.27 -7.73
N PRO A 352 0.06 -2.28 -8.81
CA PRO A 352 1.07 -3.31 -9.03
C PRO A 352 2.07 -3.46 -7.87
N VAL A 353 2.50 -2.35 -7.26
CA VAL A 353 3.38 -2.41 -6.08
C VAL A 353 2.67 -3.08 -4.91
N ILE A 354 1.41 -2.71 -4.68
CA ILE A 354 0.61 -3.26 -3.57
C ILE A 354 0.39 -4.76 -3.75
N LYS A 355 0.11 -5.22 -4.98
CA LYS A 355 -0.07 -6.65 -5.26
C LYS A 355 1.19 -7.46 -4.91
N GLU A 356 2.36 -7.01 -5.32
CA GLU A 356 3.63 -7.67 -4.99
C GLU A 356 3.88 -7.68 -3.47
N MET A 357 3.52 -6.59 -2.75
CA MET A 357 3.59 -6.55 -1.29
C MET A 357 2.61 -7.54 -0.63
N ALA A 358 1.42 -7.69 -1.17
CA ALA A 358 0.42 -8.64 -0.69
C ALA A 358 0.87 -10.11 -0.90
N GLU A 359 1.43 -10.42 -2.06
CA GLU A 359 2.00 -11.74 -2.36
C GLU A 359 3.18 -12.05 -1.43
N PHE A 360 4.06 -11.08 -1.20
CA PHE A 360 5.16 -11.20 -0.24
C PHE A 360 4.66 -11.43 1.20
N MET A 361 3.63 -10.69 1.63
CA MET A 361 3.03 -10.89 2.96
C MET A 361 2.44 -12.29 3.11
N SER A 362 1.78 -12.80 2.08
CA SER A 362 1.27 -14.18 2.06
C SER A 362 2.40 -15.20 2.19
N ALA A 363 3.50 -15.02 1.47
CA ALA A 363 4.68 -15.89 1.58
C ALA A 363 5.31 -15.83 2.98
N CYS A 364 5.31 -14.67 3.64
CA CYS A 364 5.72 -14.54 5.03
C CYS A 364 4.82 -15.33 5.98
N PHE A 365 3.50 -15.26 5.81
CA PHE A 365 2.56 -16.06 6.59
C PHE A 365 2.80 -17.57 6.39
N ASP A 366 2.91 -18.02 5.15
CA ASP A 366 3.15 -19.42 4.82
C ASP A 366 4.46 -19.92 5.45
N LYS A 367 5.52 -19.11 5.40
CA LYS A 367 6.81 -19.43 6.00
C LYS A 367 6.71 -19.54 7.53
N MET A 368 6.11 -18.58 8.21
CA MET A 368 5.95 -18.63 9.67
C MET A 368 5.08 -19.81 10.10
N ASN A 369 3.99 -20.09 9.38
CA ASN A 369 3.13 -21.24 9.62
C ASN A 369 3.89 -22.55 9.46
N SER A 370 4.65 -22.72 8.36
CA SER A 370 5.45 -23.91 8.09
C SER A 370 6.50 -24.15 9.18
N VAL A 371 7.22 -23.11 9.61
CA VAL A 371 8.21 -23.22 10.70
C VAL A 371 7.55 -23.62 12.01
N GLN A 372 6.41 -23.05 12.36
CA GLN A 372 5.69 -23.41 13.58
C GLN A 372 5.16 -24.86 13.53
N MET A 373 4.55 -25.27 12.42
CA MET A 373 4.05 -26.64 12.23
C MET A 373 5.19 -27.65 12.23
N GLY A 374 6.33 -27.36 11.60
CA GLY A 374 7.52 -28.21 11.61
C GLY A 374 8.02 -28.47 13.04
N LYS A 375 8.12 -27.43 13.89
CA LYS A 375 8.52 -27.59 15.30
C LYS A 375 7.54 -28.45 16.10
N ILE A 376 6.24 -28.32 15.83
CA ILE A 376 5.22 -29.16 16.50
C ILE A 376 5.42 -30.63 16.11
N VAL A 377 5.64 -30.90 14.83
CA VAL A 377 5.89 -32.27 14.32
C VAL A 377 7.15 -32.87 14.95
N GLU A 378 8.24 -32.11 15.06
CA GLU A 378 9.46 -32.51 15.72
C GLU A 378 9.23 -32.85 17.20
N LEU A 379 8.47 -32.01 17.92
CA LEU A 379 8.12 -32.27 19.30
C LEU A 379 7.32 -33.57 19.47
N VAL A 380 6.35 -33.83 18.57
CA VAL A 380 5.56 -35.07 18.62
C VAL A 380 6.43 -36.30 18.38
N LYS A 381 7.40 -36.22 17.45
CA LYS A 381 8.38 -37.30 17.19
C LYS A 381 9.20 -37.61 18.44
N ALA A 382 9.59 -36.58 19.17
CA ALA A 382 10.43 -36.76 20.38
C ALA A 382 9.63 -37.23 21.61
N SER A 383 8.33 -36.95 21.70
CA SER A 383 7.53 -37.15 22.93
C SER A 383 6.41 -38.18 22.76
N ASP A 384 6.29 -38.83 21.59
CA ASP A 384 5.20 -39.78 21.22
C ASP A 384 3.79 -39.14 21.19
N SER A 385 3.53 -38.13 22.00
CA SER A 385 2.26 -37.38 21.95
C SER A 385 2.40 -36.02 22.63
N ILE A 386 1.57 -35.07 22.21
CA ILE A 386 1.56 -33.68 22.70
C ILE A 386 0.16 -33.23 23.08
N THR A 387 0.10 -32.17 23.87
CA THR A 387 -1.12 -31.40 24.19
C THR A 387 -1.06 -29.98 23.62
N ILE A 388 -2.17 -29.25 23.65
CA ILE A 388 -2.18 -27.80 23.31
C ILE A 388 -1.22 -27.00 24.20
N ARG A 389 -1.05 -27.39 25.48
CA ARG A 389 -0.15 -26.70 26.40
C ARG A 389 1.32 -26.82 25.94
N ASP A 390 1.72 -27.98 25.46
CA ASP A 390 3.07 -28.20 24.96
C ASP A 390 3.35 -27.34 23.73
N ILE A 391 2.35 -27.13 22.85
CA ILE A 391 2.46 -26.23 21.69
C ILE A 391 2.63 -24.76 22.13
N ILE A 392 1.83 -24.32 23.12
CA ILE A 392 1.91 -22.96 23.66
C ILE A 392 3.32 -22.69 24.21
N GLU A 393 3.84 -23.61 25.02
CA GLU A 393 5.16 -23.51 25.66
C GLU A 393 6.30 -23.54 24.60
N LEU A 394 6.25 -24.49 23.65
CA LEU A 394 7.25 -24.60 22.57
C LEU A 394 7.36 -23.34 21.71
N LEU A 395 6.22 -22.81 21.30
CA LEU A 395 6.17 -21.72 20.30
C LEU A 395 6.06 -20.33 20.92
N ASN A 396 5.79 -20.25 22.23
CA ASN A 396 5.48 -19.00 22.93
C ASN A 396 4.35 -18.22 22.23
N VAL A 397 3.19 -18.88 22.03
CA VAL A 397 2.04 -18.31 21.34
C VAL A 397 0.79 -18.38 22.20
N SER A 398 -0.28 -17.67 21.81
CA SER A 398 -1.57 -17.74 22.48
C SER A 398 -2.24 -19.12 22.30
N LYS A 399 -3.16 -19.45 23.21
CA LYS A 399 -3.98 -20.66 23.10
C LYS A 399 -4.74 -20.73 21.77
N LYS A 400 -5.37 -19.62 21.35
CA LYS A 400 -6.08 -19.51 20.06
C LYS A 400 -5.16 -19.89 18.89
N ARG A 401 -3.90 -19.42 18.90
CA ARG A 401 -2.93 -19.75 17.86
C ARG A 401 -2.51 -21.20 17.89
N ALA A 402 -2.28 -21.76 19.05
CA ALA A 402 -1.94 -23.18 19.22
C ALA A 402 -3.08 -24.09 18.70
N GLU A 403 -4.33 -23.77 19.01
CA GLU A 403 -5.53 -24.48 18.53
C GLU A 403 -5.64 -24.41 17.00
N GLU A 404 -5.37 -23.26 16.40
CA GLU A 404 -5.36 -23.06 14.94
C GLU A 404 -4.31 -23.95 14.27
N LEU A 405 -3.07 -23.94 14.76
CA LEU A 405 -1.99 -24.76 14.20
C LEU A 405 -2.29 -26.26 14.34
N LEU A 406 -2.83 -26.65 15.48
CA LEU A 406 -3.24 -28.03 15.72
C LEU A 406 -4.37 -28.46 14.77
N LYS A 407 -5.37 -27.61 14.58
CA LYS A 407 -6.46 -27.85 13.63
C LYS A 407 -5.91 -28.09 12.21
N TRP A 408 -5.00 -27.26 11.74
CA TRP A 408 -4.38 -27.43 10.42
C TRP A 408 -3.59 -28.74 10.28
N LEU A 409 -2.84 -29.13 11.32
CA LEU A 409 -2.10 -30.40 11.33
C LEU A 409 -3.05 -31.60 11.32
N ILE A 410 -4.22 -31.50 11.95
CA ILE A 410 -5.24 -32.55 11.92
C ILE A 410 -5.94 -32.60 10.55
N GLU A 411 -6.36 -31.46 10.00
CA GLU A 411 -7.00 -31.38 8.68
C GLU A 411 -6.07 -31.87 7.57
N SER A 412 -4.77 -31.59 7.69
CA SER A 412 -3.73 -32.13 6.80
C SER A 412 -3.40 -33.60 7.06
N LYS A 413 -4.09 -34.27 8.00
CA LYS A 413 -3.86 -35.66 8.41
C LYS A 413 -2.44 -35.95 8.92
N ILE A 414 -1.69 -34.94 9.30
CA ILE A 414 -0.36 -35.10 9.90
C ILE A 414 -0.46 -35.56 11.35
N LEU A 415 -1.38 -35.00 12.13
CA LEU A 415 -1.68 -35.41 13.48
C LEU A 415 -3.06 -36.02 13.60
N ILE A 416 -3.19 -36.94 14.55
CA ILE A 416 -4.48 -37.52 14.96
C ILE A 416 -4.62 -37.50 16.48
N LEU A 417 -5.85 -37.52 16.97
CA LEU A 417 -6.11 -37.69 18.41
C LEU A 417 -5.60 -39.07 18.85
N LYS A 418 -4.79 -39.13 19.89
CA LYS A 418 -4.27 -40.39 20.43
C LYS A 418 -5.41 -41.22 21.00
N PRO A 419 -5.54 -42.54 20.66
CA PRO A 419 -6.60 -43.42 21.15
C PRO A 419 -6.71 -43.39 22.67
N LYS A 420 -7.95 -43.45 23.16
CA LYS A 420 -8.26 -43.44 24.60
C LYS A 420 -7.91 -42.13 25.35
N THR A 421 -7.60 -41.05 24.62
CA THR A 421 -7.36 -39.72 25.21
C THR A 421 -8.30 -38.69 24.59
N LYS A 422 -8.55 -37.57 25.32
CA LYS A 422 -9.36 -36.44 24.80
C LYS A 422 -8.55 -35.21 24.43
N THR A 423 -7.25 -35.18 24.77
CA THR A 423 -6.42 -33.98 24.73
C THR A 423 -5.01 -34.22 24.24
N LYS A 424 -4.62 -35.46 23.92
CA LYS A 424 -3.32 -35.81 23.42
C LYS A 424 -3.35 -36.11 21.91
N TYR A 425 -2.37 -35.65 21.18
CA TYR A 425 -2.25 -35.80 19.75
C TYR A 425 -0.94 -36.50 19.38
N GLN A 426 -0.96 -37.33 18.38
CA GLN A 426 0.19 -38.11 17.90
C GLN A 426 0.29 -38.05 16.39
N LEU A 427 1.45 -38.45 15.82
CA LEU A 427 1.60 -38.58 14.38
C LEU A 427 0.64 -39.64 13.82
N ASN A 428 0.16 -39.38 12.62
CA ASN A 428 -0.65 -40.32 11.87
C ASN A 428 0.26 -41.37 11.19
N SER A 429 0.35 -42.55 11.78
CA SER A 429 1.20 -43.65 11.28
C SER A 429 0.87 -44.13 9.85
N LYS A 430 -0.31 -43.76 9.33
CA LYS A 430 -0.72 -44.08 7.94
C LYS A 430 -0.09 -43.17 6.88
N MET A 431 0.62 -42.12 7.26
CA MET A 431 1.23 -41.12 6.37
C MET A 431 2.75 -41.23 6.25
N HIS A 432 3.38 -42.16 7.00
CA HIS A 432 4.81 -42.48 6.85
C HIS A 432 4.94 -43.91 6.34
N PRO A 433 5.53 -44.14 5.11
CA PRO A 433 5.98 -45.43 4.70
C PRO A 433 7.11 -45.94 5.60
#